data_167f4260caf29258328611237b041e4b
#
_entry.id   167f4260caf29258328611237b041e4b
#
_cell.length_a   1.000
_cell.length_b   1.000
_cell.length_c   1.000
_cell.angle_alpha   90.00
_cell.angle_beta   90.00
_cell.angle_gamma   90.00
#
_symmetry.space_group_name_H-M   'P 1'
#
loop_
_entity.id
_entity.type
_entity.pdbx_description
1 polymer ?
#
loop_
_entity_poly.entity_id
_entity_poly.type
_entity_poly.pdbx_seq_one_letter_code
_entity_poly.pdbx_strand_id
1 'polypeptide(L)'
;MAVDILEKVYQAFDPQKPLEAADTDRYVNLDEVRGSTGFVQRLAEPIFLSAKPTCQIVTGHHGSGKSTELLRLQRELQQHRKKPFVVYCEALEDIDRNDVDFPEVLIALVRQMAAQLRERAGIVLKPGYFKDRLQQLKGILGAPITIDEIGVDTGLLSLSATMKNSPDARAKVRAALEPDTSNLLNAANDLIGAAKMELLNKGYGDLVIIVDDLDKMVLRPCDKAACDTCEYLFINREGQLRGFLCHVVYTMPIACAYSSMSTRIANLYGALPPVVPMTKIATRPPRSKPYEPGIRKFREVIAVRLKKIGADSGQVFESDAVRDSIITLSGGQLRELMMLVREGMGGSGLPITQKAVQRAAAENRRAYSRQLLEEDWPIIEMVRKTGNLPRDVSHEEANRVLLDSRAILQYINDEDWYGVNPFVASLPRAQIRKRKK
;
A
#
# COMPACT_ATOMS: atom_id res chain seq x y z
N MET A 1 35.18 8.31 9.58
CA MET A 1 34.76 6.87 9.59
C MET A 1 33.45 6.63 10.36
N ALA A 2 33.30 7.04 11.63
CA ALA A 2 32.07 6.76 12.39
C ALA A 2 30.84 7.53 11.87
N VAL A 3 30.97 8.75 11.41
CA VAL A 3 29.88 9.55 10.84
C VAL A 3 29.36 8.95 9.53
N ASP A 4 30.27 8.45 8.70
CA ASP A 4 29.95 7.82 7.41
C ASP A 4 29.13 6.53 7.58
N ILE A 5 29.42 5.69 8.58
CA ILE A 5 28.68 4.45 8.81
C ILE A 5 27.28 4.71 9.37
N LEU A 6 27.14 5.71 10.24
CA LEU A 6 25.84 6.13 10.80
C LEU A 6 24.88 6.58 9.69
N GLU A 7 25.36 7.44 8.79
CA GLU A 7 24.57 7.93 7.65
C GLU A 7 24.17 6.79 6.70
N LYS A 8 25.12 5.92 6.35
CA LYS A 8 24.84 4.74 5.50
C LYS A 8 23.80 3.81 6.12
N VAL A 9 23.89 3.53 7.42
CA VAL A 9 22.90 2.71 8.13
C VAL A 9 21.55 3.41 8.12
N TYR A 10 21.51 4.72 8.41
CA TYR A 10 20.26 5.49 8.38
C TYR A 10 19.57 5.42 7.00
N GLN A 11 20.32 5.53 5.91
CA GLN A 11 19.81 5.44 4.54
C GLN A 11 19.39 4.00 4.18
N ALA A 12 20.15 2.98 4.62
CA ALA A 12 19.86 1.58 4.33
C ALA A 12 18.56 1.08 4.99
N PHE A 13 18.14 1.73 6.09
CA PHE A 13 16.92 1.42 6.83
C PHE A 13 15.82 2.48 6.61
N ASP A 14 15.67 2.99 5.37
CA ASP A 14 14.58 3.91 5.04
C ASP A 14 13.22 3.21 5.06
N PRO A 15 12.30 3.60 5.99
CA PRO A 15 10.99 2.98 6.10
C PRO A 15 10.01 3.41 4.99
N GLN A 16 10.34 4.48 4.26
CA GLN A 16 9.46 5.03 3.22
C GLN A 16 9.82 4.51 1.82
N LYS A 17 11.05 4.03 1.64
CA LYS A 17 11.52 3.55 0.34
C LYS A 17 11.24 2.05 0.18
N PRO A 18 10.29 1.63 -0.69
CA PRO A 18 10.13 0.24 -1.05
C PRO A 18 11.38 -0.26 -1.79
N LEU A 19 11.61 -1.57 -1.81
CA LEU A 19 12.65 -2.15 -2.64
C LEU A 19 12.21 -2.10 -4.10
N GLU A 20 13.01 -1.45 -4.93
CA GLU A 20 12.80 -1.42 -6.37
C GLU A 20 12.99 -2.81 -7.01
N ALA A 21 12.45 -3.02 -8.20
CA ALA A 21 12.57 -4.29 -8.91
C ALA A 21 14.05 -4.70 -9.17
N ALA A 22 14.96 -3.72 -9.24
CA ALA A 22 16.41 -3.92 -9.40
C ALA A 22 17.13 -4.31 -8.10
N ASP A 23 16.52 -4.08 -6.93
CA ASP A 23 17.11 -4.32 -5.61
C ASP A 23 17.10 -5.81 -5.20
N THR A 24 17.40 -6.70 -6.12
CA THR A 24 17.38 -8.15 -5.88
C THR A 24 18.34 -8.62 -4.80
N ASP A 25 19.41 -7.88 -4.60
CA ASP A 25 20.43 -8.15 -3.58
C ASP A 25 20.00 -7.77 -2.15
N ARG A 26 18.96 -6.94 -2.01
CA ARG A 26 18.35 -6.56 -0.72
C ARG A 26 17.02 -7.27 -0.45
N TYR A 27 16.48 -7.96 -1.45
CA TYR A 27 15.22 -8.67 -1.30
C TYR A 27 15.42 -10.00 -0.55
N VAL A 28 14.60 -10.24 0.46
CA VAL A 28 14.48 -11.51 1.17
C VAL A 28 13.08 -12.06 0.97
N ASN A 29 12.98 -13.28 0.45
CA ASN A 29 11.68 -13.94 0.28
C ASN A 29 11.10 -14.30 1.65
N LEU A 30 9.91 -13.79 1.95
CA LEU A 30 9.20 -13.98 3.20
C LEU A 30 7.93 -14.84 3.02
N ASP A 31 7.64 -15.36 1.83
CA ASP A 31 6.39 -16.04 1.50
C ASP A 31 6.07 -17.19 2.48
N GLU A 32 7.07 -18.04 2.77
CA GLU A 32 6.93 -19.17 3.68
C GLU A 32 6.56 -18.73 5.12
N VAL A 33 7.27 -17.74 5.63
CA VAL A 33 7.05 -17.24 7.01
C VAL A 33 5.83 -16.31 7.14
N ARG A 34 5.29 -15.85 6.01
CA ARG A 34 4.00 -15.15 5.94
C ARG A 34 2.82 -16.10 5.81
N GLY A 35 3.03 -17.31 5.29
CA GLY A 35 1.95 -18.23 4.93
C GLY A 35 1.22 -17.83 3.66
N SER A 36 1.86 -17.05 2.79
CA SER A 36 1.31 -16.56 1.52
C SER A 36 2.15 -17.00 0.33
N THR A 37 2.53 -18.29 0.30
CA THR A 37 3.30 -18.86 -0.81
C THR A 37 2.65 -18.56 -2.15
N GLY A 38 3.48 -18.14 -3.11
CA GLY A 38 3.02 -17.85 -4.47
C GLY A 38 2.16 -16.59 -4.59
N PHE A 39 2.31 -15.59 -3.72
CA PHE A 39 1.51 -14.36 -3.79
C PHE A 39 1.61 -13.68 -5.16
N VAL A 40 2.83 -13.49 -5.67
CA VAL A 40 3.05 -12.87 -6.99
C VAL A 40 2.46 -13.73 -8.11
N GLN A 41 2.62 -15.05 -8.05
CA GLN A 41 2.08 -15.99 -9.04
C GLN A 41 0.55 -15.93 -9.09
N ARG A 42 -0.13 -15.88 -7.93
CA ARG A 42 -1.60 -15.77 -7.86
C ARG A 42 -2.13 -14.50 -8.53
N LEU A 43 -1.35 -13.42 -8.57
CA LEU A 43 -1.71 -12.19 -9.28
C LEU A 43 -1.34 -12.25 -10.77
N ALA A 44 -0.23 -12.88 -11.11
CA ALA A 44 0.26 -12.97 -12.47
C ALA A 44 -0.54 -13.96 -13.34
N GLU A 45 -0.92 -15.12 -12.78
CA GLU A 45 -1.64 -16.16 -13.52
C GLU A 45 -2.92 -15.67 -14.18
N PRO A 46 -3.86 -14.96 -13.50
CA PRO A 46 -5.05 -14.44 -14.16
C PRO A 46 -4.74 -13.49 -15.32
N ILE A 47 -3.67 -12.68 -15.23
CA ILE A 47 -3.23 -11.78 -16.29
C ILE A 47 -2.79 -12.57 -17.52
N PHE A 48 -2.10 -13.68 -17.31
CA PHE A 48 -1.61 -14.50 -18.42
C PHE A 48 -2.64 -15.45 -19.01
N LEU A 49 -3.59 -15.94 -18.22
CA LEU A 49 -4.54 -16.95 -18.62
C LEU A 49 -5.84 -16.37 -19.17
N SER A 50 -6.22 -15.16 -18.75
CA SER A 50 -7.46 -14.55 -19.20
C SER A 50 -7.36 -14.07 -20.65
N ALA A 51 -8.42 -14.32 -21.42
CA ALA A 51 -8.60 -13.76 -22.75
C ALA A 51 -9.14 -12.32 -22.72
N LYS A 52 -9.54 -11.82 -21.55
CA LYS A 52 -10.09 -10.47 -21.35
C LYS A 52 -9.29 -9.74 -20.28
N PRO A 53 -9.29 -8.40 -20.28
CA PRO A 53 -8.72 -7.61 -19.19
C PRO A 53 -9.23 -8.08 -17.82
N THR A 54 -8.32 -8.19 -16.86
CA THR A 54 -8.64 -8.55 -15.48
C THR A 54 -8.54 -7.32 -14.59
N CYS A 55 -9.41 -7.24 -13.59
CA CYS A 55 -9.31 -6.25 -12.53
C CYS A 55 -9.16 -6.99 -11.19
N GLN A 56 -8.04 -6.79 -10.54
CA GLN A 56 -7.69 -7.47 -9.30
C GLN A 56 -7.48 -6.45 -8.18
N ILE A 57 -7.83 -6.84 -6.95
CA ILE A 57 -7.58 -6.03 -5.76
C ILE A 57 -6.60 -6.77 -4.86
N VAL A 58 -5.66 -6.04 -4.29
CA VAL A 58 -4.67 -6.52 -3.32
C VAL A 58 -4.80 -5.73 -2.03
N THR A 59 -4.66 -6.39 -0.90
CA THR A 59 -4.71 -5.73 0.39
C THR A 59 -3.61 -6.19 1.36
N GLY A 60 -3.56 -5.59 2.52
CA GLY A 60 -2.63 -5.88 3.61
C GLY A 60 -2.33 -4.64 4.43
N HIS A 61 -1.78 -4.83 5.61
CA HIS A 61 -1.42 -3.71 6.48
C HIS A 61 -0.42 -2.74 5.86
N HIS A 62 -0.46 -1.48 6.25
CA HIS A 62 0.60 -0.53 5.95
C HIS A 62 1.94 -1.02 6.48
N GLY A 63 2.97 -1.05 5.62
CA GLY A 63 4.30 -1.51 5.98
C GLY A 63 4.50 -3.03 6.00
N SER A 64 3.52 -3.83 5.55
CA SER A 64 3.68 -5.28 5.37
C SER A 64 4.62 -5.63 4.20
N GLY A 65 4.87 -4.69 3.27
CA GLY A 65 5.70 -4.89 2.09
C GLY A 65 4.90 -5.04 0.79
N LYS A 66 3.63 -4.61 0.73
CA LYS A 66 2.79 -4.65 -0.49
C LYS A 66 3.50 -4.06 -1.71
N SER A 67 3.99 -2.83 -1.62
CA SER A 67 4.69 -2.16 -2.74
C SER A 67 5.88 -2.98 -3.23
N THR A 68 6.66 -3.60 -2.34
CA THR A 68 7.76 -4.50 -2.71
C THR A 68 7.25 -5.73 -3.47
N GLU A 69 6.16 -6.35 -3.04
CA GLU A 69 5.57 -7.51 -3.73
C GLU A 69 4.94 -7.11 -5.07
N LEU A 70 4.37 -5.91 -5.19
CA LEU A 70 3.84 -5.38 -6.45
C LEU A 70 4.96 -5.04 -7.44
N LEU A 71 6.10 -4.52 -6.98
CA LEU A 71 7.29 -4.32 -7.81
C LEU A 71 7.90 -5.68 -8.26
N ARG A 72 7.81 -6.72 -7.42
CA ARG A 72 8.14 -8.10 -7.85
C ARG A 72 7.15 -8.60 -8.91
N LEU A 73 5.86 -8.35 -8.75
CA LEU A 73 4.87 -8.66 -9.77
C LEU A 73 5.19 -7.97 -11.08
N GLN A 74 5.51 -6.68 -11.06
CA GLN A 74 5.93 -5.93 -12.25
C GLN A 74 7.09 -6.63 -12.96
N ARG A 75 8.12 -7.03 -12.21
CA ARG A 75 9.29 -7.73 -12.76
C ARG A 75 8.93 -9.09 -13.35
N GLU A 76 8.14 -9.90 -12.63
CA GLU A 76 7.66 -11.20 -13.09
C GLU A 76 6.90 -11.09 -14.41
N LEU A 77 5.98 -10.11 -14.49
CA LEU A 77 5.22 -9.84 -15.70
C LEU A 77 6.11 -9.43 -16.87
N GLN A 78 7.08 -8.54 -16.64
CA GLN A 78 8.00 -8.06 -17.68
C GLN A 78 8.96 -9.15 -18.22
N GLN A 79 9.32 -10.12 -17.38
CA GLN A 79 10.20 -11.23 -17.75
C GLN A 79 9.44 -12.39 -18.44
N HIS A 80 8.13 -12.39 -18.40
CA HIS A 80 7.32 -13.44 -19.00
C HIS A 80 7.39 -13.40 -20.54
N ARG A 81 7.25 -14.57 -21.17
CA ARG A 81 7.31 -14.73 -22.65
C ARG A 81 6.31 -13.84 -23.43
N LYS A 82 5.17 -13.49 -22.83
CA LYS A 82 4.16 -12.58 -23.39
C LYS A 82 4.56 -11.11 -23.32
N LYS A 83 5.62 -10.76 -22.60
CA LYS A 83 6.21 -9.42 -22.48
C LYS A 83 5.19 -8.29 -22.34
N PRO A 84 4.25 -8.31 -21.39
CA PRO A 84 3.33 -7.18 -21.21
C PRO A 84 4.12 -5.91 -20.87
N PHE A 85 3.62 -4.77 -21.33
CA PHE A 85 4.12 -3.48 -20.83
C PHE A 85 3.42 -3.19 -19.50
N VAL A 86 4.21 -3.05 -18.46
CA VAL A 86 3.68 -2.83 -17.11
C VAL A 86 3.91 -1.39 -16.68
N VAL A 87 2.83 -0.65 -16.45
CA VAL A 87 2.80 0.67 -15.82
C VAL A 87 2.66 0.48 -14.31
N TYR A 88 3.56 1.08 -13.55
CA TYR A 88 3.44 1.17 -12.10
C TYR A 88 3.00 2.58 -11.72
N CYS A 89 1.78 2.69 -11.20
CA CYS A 89 1.15 3.94 -10.85
C CYS A 89 1.16 4.12 -9.34
N GLU A 90 1.87 5.14 -8.85
CA GLU A 90 1.83 5.57 -7.45
C GLU A 90 0.68 6.57 -7.28
N ALA A 91 -0.48 6.10 -6.83
CA ALA A 91 -1.70 6.92 -6.79
C ALA A 91 -1.52 8.23 -6.01
N LEU A 92 -0.78 8.21 -4.91
CA LEU A 92 -0.56 9.39 -4.07
C LEU A 92 0.38 10.44 -4.68
N GLU A 93 1.03 10.18 -5.81
CA GLU A 93 1.68 11.26 -6.56
C GLU A 93 0.67 12.29 -7.05
N ASP A 94 -0.50 11.82 -7.47
CA ASP A 94 -1.54 12.62 -8.13
C ASP A 94 -2.76 12.90 -7.26
N ILE A 95 -3.04 12.07 -6.24
CA ILE A 95 -4.28 12.06 -5.49
C ILE A 95 -4.04 12.51 -4.04
N ASP A 96 -4.98 13.30 -3.49
CA ASP A 96 -5.02 13.57 -2.06
C ASP A 96 -5.63 12.36 -1.32
N ARG A 97 -4.83 11.73 -0.46
CA ARG A 97 -5.26 10.57 0.34
C ARG A 97 -6.51 10.80 1.20
N ASN A 98 -6.78 12.06 1.54
CA ASN A 98 -7.90 12.41 2.39
C ASN A 98 -9.24 12.45 1.63
N ASP A 99 -9.21 12.47 0.29
CA ASP A 99 -10.41 12.65 -0.50
C ASP A 99 -10.25 12.03 -1.89
N VAL A 100 -10.45 10.71 -1.96
CA VAL A 100 -10.27 9.89 -3.16
C VAL A 100 -11.63 9.52 -3.75
N ASP A 101 -11.78 9.73 -5.08
CA ASP A 101 -12.92 9.23 -5.86
C ASP A 101 -12.41 8.78 -7.25
N PHE A 102 -13.25 8.16 -8.05
CA PHE A 102 -12.91 7.58 -9.35
C PHE A 102 -12.30 8.57 -10.36
N PRO A 103 -12.79 9.83 -10.50
CA PRO A 103 -12.19 10.78 -11.45
C PRO A 103 -10.69 11.01 -11.21
N GLU A 104 -10.26 11.12 -9.94
CA GLU A 104 -8.85 11.28 -9.59
C GLU A 104 -8.04 10.04 -9.92
N VAL A 105 -8.59 8.85 -9.63
CA VAL A 105 -7.94 7.56 -9.96
C VAL A 105 -7.76 7.44 -11.46
N LEU A 106 -8.78 7.79 -12.26
CA LEU A 106 -8.69 7.74 -13.72
C LEU A 106 -7.63 8.72 -14.26
N ILE A 107 -7.64 9.98 -13.79
CA ILE A 107 -6.68 11.01 -14.22
C ILE A 107 -5.27 10.58 -13.87
N ALA A 108 -5.01 10.09 -12.65
CA ALA A 108 -3.72 9.60 -12.21
C ALA A 108 -3.22 8.44 -13.09
N LEU A 109 -4.10 7.48 -13.34
CA LEU A 109 -3.80 6.30 -14.16
C LEU A 109 -3.44 6.70 -15.59
N VAL A 110 -4.26 7.52 -16.25
CA VAL A 110 -4.00 7.94 -17.64
C VAL A 110 -2.73 8.79 -17.72
N ARG A 111 -2.49 9.71 -16.78
CA ARG A 111 -1.29 10.54 -16.73
C ARG A 111 -0.03 9.68 -16.60
N GLN A 112 0.02 8.80 -15.61
CA GLN A 112 1.21 7.98 -15.35
C GLN A 112 1.43 6.93 -16.44
N MET A 113 0.36 6.39 -17.02
CA MET A 113 0.45 5.52 -18.19
C MET A 113 1.09 6.27 -19.37
N ALA A 114 0.60 7.45 -19.72
CA ALA A 114 1.11 8.22 -20.85
C ALA A 114 2.58 8.65 -20.64
N ALA A 115 2.95 9.07 -19.41
CA ALA A 115 4.31 9.42 -19.06
C ALA A 115 5.28 8.24 -19.21
N GLN A 116 4.93 7.06 -18.66
CA GLN A 116 5.78 5.87 -18.75
C GLN A 116 5.84 5.28 -20.16
N LEU A 117 4.78 5.36 -20.96
CA LEU A 117 4.79 4.98 -22.35
C LEU A 117 5.76 5.87 -23.16
N ARG A 118 5.74 7.18 -22.91
CA ARG A 118 6.67 8.11 -23.55
C ARG A 118 8.11 7.83 -23.13
N GLU A 119 8.36 7.72 -21.85
CA GLU A 119 9.71 7.57 -21.30
C GLU A 119 10.35 6.23 -21.67
N ARG A 120 9.60 5.12 -21.51
CA ARG A 120 10.15 3.76 -21.59
C ARG A 120 9.95 3.09 -22.95
N ALA A 121 8.96 3.53 -23.74
CA ALA A 121 8.65 2.98 -25.04
C ALA A 121 8.71 4.00 -26.19
N GLY A 122 8.91 5.29 -25.90
CA GLY A 122 8.89 6.34 -26.92
C GLY A 122 7.53 6.49 -27.60
N ILE A 123 6.43 6.14 -26.90
CA ILE A 123 5.05 6.25 -27.38
C ILE A 123 4.42 7.52 -26.83
N VAL A 124 4.01 8.42 -27.72
CA VAL A 124 3.33 9.66 -27.34
C VAL A 124 1.84 9.53 -27.64
N LEU A 125 1.02 9.53 -26.60
CA LEU A 125 -0.43 9.48 -26.72
C LEU A 125 -0.97 10.89 -26.99
N LYS A 126 -1.73 11.06 -28.09
CA LYS A 126 -2.38 12.31 -28.42
C LYS A 126 -3.58 12.56 -27.48
N PRO A 127 -3.81 13.80 -27.06
CA PRO A 127 -4.81 14.09 -26.02
C PRO A 127 -6.28 13.82 -26.43
N GLY A 128 -6.63 13.78 -27.73
CA GLY A 128 -7.98 13.44 -28.18
C GLY A 128 -9.08 14.15 -27.39
N TYR A 129 -10.05 13.40 -26.92
CA TYR A 129 -11.15 13.89 -26.07
C TYR A 129 -10.68 14.63 -24.80
N PHE A 130 -9.55 14.22 -24.22
CA PHE A 130 -8.99 14.90 -23.04
C PHE A 130 -8.59 16.36 -23.34
N LYS A 131 -8.23 16.71 -24.58
CA LYS A 131 -7.92 18.11 -24.95
C LYS A 131 -9.11 19.04 -24.71
N ASP A 132 -10.27 18.65 -25.20
CA ASP A 132 -11.49 19.47 -25.07
C ASP A 132 -11.92 19.56 -23.60
N ARG A 133 -11.82 18.46 -22.86
CA ARG A 133 -12.12 18.43 -21.43
C ARG A 133 -11.13 19.25 -20.60
N LEU A 134 -9.85 19.18 -20.88
CA LEU A 134 -8.85 20.02 -20.23
C LEU A 134 -9.09 21.51 -20.50
N GLN A 135 -9.51 21.87 -21.74
CA GLN A 135 -9.87 23.25 -22.05
C GLN A 135 -11.10 23.72 -21.25
N GLN A 136 -12.14 22.90 -21.17
CA GLN A 136 -13.33 23.18 -20.40
C GLN A 136 -13.02 23.36 -18.91
N LEU A 137 -12.23 22.44 -18.32
CA LEU A 137 -11.80 22.49 -16.93
C LEU A 137 -10.91 23.70 -16.64
N LYS A 138 -10.04 24.09 -17.58
CA LYS A 138 -9.25 25.33 -17.48
C LYS A 138 -10.13 26.56 -17.31
N GLY A 139 -11.22 26.66 -18.08
CA GLY A 139 -12.20 27.75 -17.94
C GLY A 139 -12.89 27.77 -16.59
N ILE A 140 -13.28 26.59 -16.05
CA ILE A 140 -13.95 26.43 -14.77
C ILE A 140 -13.04 26.75 -13.59
N LEU A 141 -11.77 26.34 -13.66
CA LEU A 141 -10.82 26.47 -12.54
C LEU A 141 -10.16 27.84 -12.49
N GLY A 142 -10.08 28.57 -13.61
CA GLY A 142 -9.29 29.81 -13.72
C GLY A 142 -7.79 29.59 -13.47
N ALA A 143 -7.34 28.33 -13.46
CA ALA A 143 -5.97 27.95 -13.18
C ALA A 143 -5.18 27.72 -14.47
N PRO A 144 -3.84 27.92 -14.50
CA PRO A 144 -3.01 27.70 -15.68
C PRO A 144 -2.85 26.19 -15.93
N ILE A 145 -3.86 25.55 -16.51
CA ILE A 145 -3.71 24.18 -17.03
C ILE A 145 -2.95 24.29 -18.35
N THR A 146 -1.76 23.70 -18.40
CA THR A 146 -0.97 23.63 -19.62
C THR A 146 -1.63 22.61 -20.56
N ILE A 147 -2.04 23.05 -21.73
CA ILE A 147 -2.57 22.17 -22.77
C ILE A 147 -1.48 22.07 -23.83
N ASP A 148 -0.72 20.97 -23.75
CA ASP A 148 0.33 20.70 -24.71
C ASP A 148 -0.25 19.89 -25.90
N GLU A 149 0.11 20.29 -27.12
CA GLU A 149 -0.25 19.52 -28.32
C GLU A 149 0.61 18.27 -28.49
N ILE A 150 1.70 18.17 -27.72
CA ILE A 150 2.70 17.12 -27.85
C ILE A 150 2.26 15.84 -27.15
N GLY A 151 1.59 15.92 -25.97
CA GLY A 151 1.16 14.72 -25.24
C GLY A 151 0.10 15.00 -24.18
N VAL A 152 -0.71 13.99 -23.87
CA VAL A 152 -1.80 14.08 -22.88
C VAL A 152 -1.29 14.21 -21.45
N ASP A 153 -0.11 13.68 -21.15
CA ASP A 153 0.46 13.59 -19.80
C ASP A 153 0.74 14.95 -19.16
N THR A 154 1.21 15.94 -19.94
CA THR A 154 1.54 17.27 -19.42
C THR A 154 0.30 18.04 -18.94
N GLY A 155 -0.79 17.99 -19.71
CA GLY A 155 -2.05 18.63 -19.33
C GLY A 155 -2.69 17.96 -18.10
N LEU A 156 -2.65 16.65 -18.04
CA LEU A 156 -3.14 15.87 -16.91
C LEU A 156 -2.28 16.07 -15.64
N LEU A 157 -0.96 16.29 -15.78
CA LEU A 157 -0.09 16.62 -14.65
C LEU A 157 -0.51 17.93 -13.98
N SER A 158 -0.78 18.98 -14.75
CA SER A 158 -1.26 20.25 -14.21
C SER A 158 -2.61 20.11 -13.53
N LEU A 159 -3.50 19.31 -14.12
CA LEU A 159 -4.84 19.06 -13.57
C LEU A 159 -4.75 18.27 -12.25
N SER A 160 -4.01 17.16 -12.22
CA SER A 160 -3.86 16.33 -11.03
C SER A 160 -3.22 17.11 -9.87
N ALA A 161 -2.18 17.89 -10.14
CA ALA A 161 -1.55 18.75 -9.13
C ALA A 161 -2.52 19.79 -8.57
N THR A 162 -3.37 20.41 -9.42
CA THR A 162 -4.40 21.36 -9.00
C THR A 162 -5.44 20.68 -8.12
N MET A 163 -5.95 19.52 -8.51
CA MET A 163 -6.93 18.75 -7.76
C MET A 163 -6.37 18.26 -6.41
N LYS A 164 -5.14 17.78 -6.39
CA LYS A 164 -4.48 17.29 -5.17
C LYS A 164 -4.33 18.38 -4.11
N ASN A 165 -3.95 19.59 -4.53
CA ASN A 165 -3.57 20.67 -3.62
C ASN A 165 -4.75 21.61 -3.26
N SER A 166 -5.89 21.53 -3.97
CA SER A 166 -7.05 22.42 -3.75
C SER A 166 -8.35 21.62 -3.65
N PRO A 167 -8.95 21.52 -2.45
CA PRO A 167 -10.26 20.89 -2.26
C PRO A 167 -11.36 21.54 -3.10
N ASP A 168 -11.36 22.88 -3.24
CA ASP A 168 -12.36 23.60 -4.05
C ASP A 168 -12.20 23.29 -5.54
N ALA A 169 -10.97 23.24 -6.04
CA ALA A 169 -10.70 22.86 -7.42
C ALA A 169 -11.15 21.42 -7.68
N ARG A 170 -10.82 20.51 -6.77
CA ARG A 170 -11.24 19.11 -6.85
C ARG A 170 -12.75 18.96 -6.89
N ALA A 171 -13.49 19.67 -6.02
CA ALA A 171 -14.95 19.65 -6.01
C ALA A 171 -15.53 20.17 -7.34
N LYS A 172 -15.00 21.26 -7.90
CA LYS A 172 -15.41 21.79 -9.20
C LYS A 172 -15.14 20.83 -10.35
N VAL A 173 -13.96 20.18 -10.36
CA VAL A 173 -13.61 19.18 -11.38
C VAL A 173 -14.54 17.98 -11.29
N ARG A 174 -14.78 17.45 -10.09
CA ARG A 174 -15.75 16.36 -9.88
C ARG A 174 -17.14 16.72 -10.39
N ALA A 175 -17.67 17.88 -10.01
CA ALA A 175 -18.98 18.33 -10.45
C ALA A 175 -19.07 18.43 -11.98
N ALA A 176 -18.01 18.84 -12.64
CA ALA A 176 -17.94 18.92 -14.10
C ALA A 176 -17.81 17.56 -14.80
N LEU A 177 -17.13 16.60 -14.16
CA LEU A 177 -16.87 15.27 -14.72
C LEU A 177 -17.93 14.22 -14.34
N GLU A 178 -18.63 14.39 -13.22
CA GLU A 178 -19.59 13.40 -12.70
C GLU A 178 -20.70 13.05 -13.70
N PRO A 179 -21.34 14.02 -14.42
CA PRO A 179 -22.38 13.69 -15.42
C PRO A 179 -21.83 12.88 -16.60
N ASP A 180 -20.54 12.97 -16.86
CA ASP A 180 -19.83 12.41 -18.03
C ASP A 180 -18.82 11.32 -17.68
N THR A 181 -18.90 10.73 -16.51
CA THR A 181 -17.93 9.73 -16.03
C THR A 181 -17.77 8.56 -17.01
N SER A 182 -18.86 8.13 -17.67
CA SER A 182 -18.81 7.08 -18.70
C SER A 182 -18.04 7.52 -19.93
N ASN A 183 -18.20 8.75 -20.41
CA ASN A 183 -17.46 9.28 -21.54
C ASN A 183 -15.98 9.49 -21.20
N LEU A 184 -15.68 9.87 -19.96
CA LEU A 184 -14.32 9.99 -19.47
C LEU A 184 -13.61 8.61 -19.46
N LEU A 185 -14.29 7.56 -19.01
CA LEU A 185 -13.79 6.19 -19.05
C LEU A 185 -13.62 5.70 -20.50
N ASN A 186 -14.55 5.99 -21.39
CA ASN A 186 -14.43 5.65 -22.80
C ASN A 186 -13.22 6.34 -23.45
N ALA A 187 -13.00 7.63 -23.16
CA ALA A 187 -11.82 8.34 -23.63
C ALA A 187 -10.50 7.76 -23.09
N ALA A 188 -10.48 7.32 -21.84
CA ALA A 188 -9.34 6.60 -21.28
C ALA A 188 -9.11 5.26 -22.01
N ASN A 189 -10.18 4.55 -22.33
CA ASN A 189 -10.13 3.29 -23.07
C ASN A 189 -9.66 3.48 -24.54
N ASP A 190 -10.03 4.58 -25.18
CA ASP A 190 -9.50 4.94 -26.52
C ASP A 190 -7.97 5.14 -26.48
N LEU A 191 -7.47 5.83 -25.43
CA LEU A 191 -6.02 5.99 -25.22
C LEU A 191 -5.34 4.64 -24.92
N ILE A 192 -5.97 3.78 -24.10
CA ILE A 192 -5.48 2.43 -23.82
C ILE A 192 -5.43 1.60 -25.11
N GLY A 193 -6.46 1.68 -25.96
CA GLY A 193 -6.50 1.01 -27.26
C GLY A 193 -5.36 1.47 -28.17
N ALA A 194 -5.16 2.78 -28.30
CA ALA A 194 -4.04 3.35 -29.06
C ALA A 194 -2.68 2.90 -28.50
N ALA A 195 -2.53 2.94 -27.16
CA ALA A 195 -1.31 2.47 -26.50
C ALA A 195 -1.01 0.99 -26.80
N LYS A 196 -2.02 0.12 -26.71
CA LYS A 196 -1.86 -1.32 -26.98
C LYS A 196 -1.45 -1.61 -28.42
N MET A 197 -2.00 -0.87 -29.39
CA MET A 197 -1.61 -1.00 -30.78
C MET A 197 -0.13 -0.59 -31.01
N GLU A 198 0.30 0.53 -30.45
CA GLU A 198 1.68 0.98 -30.55
C GLU A 198 2.66 0.05 -29.81
N LEU A 199 2.26 -0.47 -28.65
CA LEU A 199 3.03 -1.45 -27.88
C LEU A 199 3.22 -2.75 -28.66
N LEU A 200 2.18 -3.24 -29.32
CA LEU A 200 2.24 -4.44 -30.15
C LEU A 200 3.23 -4.26 -31.31
N ASN A 201 3.21 -3.09 -31.98
CA ASN A 201 4.16 -2.75 -33.06
C ASN A 201 5.62 -2.73 -32.57
N LYS A 202 5.84 -2.49 -31.27
CA LYS A 202 7.17 -2.49 -30.63
C LYS A 202 7.55 -3.85 -30.00
N GLY A 203 6.72 -4.90 -30.21
CA GLY A 203 7.00 -6.24 -29.74
C GLY A 203 6.66 -6.49 -28.28
N TYR A 204 5.87 -5.61 -27.64
CA TYR A 204 5.25 -5.87 -26.35
C TYR A 204 3.96 -6.68 -26.54
N GLY A 205 3.54 -7.35 -25.47
CA GLY A 205 2.23 -7.98 -25.40
C GLY A 205 1.13 -7.02 -24.96
N ASP A 206 0.36 -7.42 -23.95
CA ASP A 206 -0.73 -6.59 -23.45
C ASP A 206 -0.23 -5.46 -22.51
N LEU A 207 -1.13 -4.57 -22.13
CA LEU A 207 -0.91 -3.50 -21.15
C LEU A 207 -1.43 -3.94 -19.78
N VAL A 208 -0.60 -3.79 -18.77
CA VAL A 208 -0.93 -4.02 -17.35
C VAL A 208 -0.67 -2.75 -16.57
N ILE A 209 -1.61 -2.34 -15.72
CA ILE A 209 -1.45 -1.18 -14.83
C ILE A 209 -1.56 -1.66 -13.38
N ILE A 210 -0.53 -1.40 -12.59
CA ILE A 210 -0.52 -1.63 -11.14
C ILE A 210 -0.72 -0.27 -10.47
N VAL A 211 -1.81 -0.12 -9.71
CA VAL A 211 -2.14 1.12 -9.00
C VAL A 211 -1.88 0.89 -7.51
N ASP A 212 -0.72 1.32 -7.06
CA ASP A 212 -0.33 1.25 -5.66
C ASP A 212 -0.77 2.49 -4.88
N ASP A 213 -0.67 2.42 -3.55
CA ASP A 213 -0.93 3.49 -2.58
C ASP A 213 -2.42 3.88 -2.39
N LEU A 214 -3.39 3.28 -3.09
CA LEU A 214 -4.80 3.50 -2.77
C LEU A 214 -5.19 2.93 -1.40
N ASP A 215 -4.46 1.94 -0.91
CA ASP A 215 -4.64 1.41 0.45
C ASP A 215 -4.31 2.42 1.55
N LYS A 216 -3.64 3.53 1.22
CA LYS A 216 -3.29 4.61 2.14
C LYS A 216 -4.36 5.70 2.23
N MET A 217 -5.49 5.54 1.51
CA MET A 217 -6.62 6.48 1.62
C MET A 217 -7.14 6.55 3.04
N VAL A 218 -7.61 7.73 3.45
CA VAL A 218 -8.20 7.92 4.78
C VAL A 218 -9.64 7.44 4.77
N LEU A 219 -9.95 6.49 5.65
CA LEU A 219 -11.31 6.00 5.86
C LEU A 219 -12.12 7.06 6.61
N ARG A 220 -13.16 7.58 5.98
CA ARG A 220 -14.06 8.58 6.55
C ARG A 220 -15.47 8.40 5.98
N PRO A 221 -16.52 8.86 6.68
CA PRO A 221 -17.86 8.89 6.11
C PRO A 221 -17.86 9.58 4.74
N CYS A 222 -18.58 9.02 3.78
CA CYS A 222 -18.72 9.58 2.45
C CYS A 222 -19.94 10.51 2.41
N ASP A 223 -19.76 11.76 1.96
CA ASP A 223 -20.85 12.73 1.86
C ASP A 223 -21.91 12.37 0.79
N LYS A 224 -21.55 11.47 -0.14
CA LYS A 224 -22.38 11.07 -1.28
C LYS A 224 -23.23 9.82 -1.04
N ALA A 225 -22.91 9.03 -0.01
CA ALA A 225 -23.59 7.77 0.28
C ALA A 225 -23.46 7.41 1.76
N ALA A 226 -24.38 6.57 2.25
CA ALA A 226 -24.35 6.06 3.64
C ALA A 226 -23.28 4.96 3.81
N CYS A 227 -22.03 5.27 3.44
CA CYS A 227 -20.88 4.37 3.49
C CYS A 227 -19.59 5.17 3.75
N ASP A 228 -18.45 4.54 3.86
CA ASP A 228 -17.17 5.23 3.90
C ASP A 228 -16.54 5.41 2.51
N THR A 229 -15.44 6.17 2.45
CA THR A 229 -14.70 6.47 1.22
C THR A 229 -14.18 5.22 0.51
N CYS A 230 -13.79 4.18 1.23
CA CYS A 230 -13.31 2.94 0.64
C CYS A 230 -14.44 2.12 0.02
N GLU A 231 -15.53 1.96 0.75
CA GLU A 231 -16.73 1.30 0.23
C GLU A 231 -17.27 2.05 -0.99
N TYR A 232 -17.29 3.38 -0.93
CA TYR A 232 -17.72 4.19 -2.06
C TYR A 232 -16.87 3.94 -3.31
N LEU A 233 -15.55 3.95 -3.18
CA LEU A 233 -14.65 3.74 -4.31
C LEU A 233 -14.72 2.29 -4.84
N PHE A 234 -14.57 1.28 -3.97
CA PHE A 234 -14.40 -0.10 -4.42
C PHE A 234 -15.71 -0.86 -4.64
N ILE A 235 -16.83 -0.37 -4.15
CA ILE A 235 -18.15 -1.00 -4.32
C ILE A 235 -19.08 -0.16 -5.18
N ASN A 236 -19.23 1.16 -4.88
CA ASN A 236 -20.17 2.00 -5.62
C ASN A 236 -19.60 2.42 -6.98
N ARG A 237 -18.28 2.55 -7.11
CA ARG A 237 -17.55 2.87 -8.35
C ARG A 237 -16.95 1.62 -9.02
N GLU A 238 -17.33 0.41 -8.60
CA GLU A 238 -16.80 -0.86 -9.11
C GLU A 238 -16.88 -0.94 -10.64
N GLY A 239 -18.02 -0.61 -11.22
CA GLY A 239 -18.20 -0.65 -12.67
C GLY A 239 -17.21 0.23 -13.43
N GLN A 240 -16.83 1.37 -12.86
CA GLN A 240 -15.82 2.26 -13.44
C GLN A 240 -14.40 1.71 -13.24
N LEU A 241 -14.07 1.24 -12.04
CA LEU A 241 -12.74 0.65 -11.74
C LEU A 241 -12.45 -0.58 -12.60
N ARG A 242 -13.46 -1.39 -12.90
CA ARG A 242 -13.36 -2.57 -13.78
C ARG A 242 -13.50 -2.27 -15.26
N GLY A 243 -13.93 -1.07 -15.60
CA GLY A 243 -14.25 -0.68 -16.97
C GLY A 243 -13.04 -0.37 -17.85
N PHE A 244 -11.80 -0.44 -17.36
CA PHE A 244 -10.61 -0.25 -18.17
C PHE A 244 -10.32 -1.45 -19.08
N LEU A 245 -10.01 -1.20 -20.36
CA LEU A 245 -9.72 -2.22 -21.37
C LEU A 245 -8.26 -2.70 -21.35
N CYS A 246 -7.66 -2.76 -20.15
CA CYS A 246 -6.37 -3.36 -19.86
C CYS A 246 -6.42 -4.12 -18.54
N HIS A 247 -5.39 -4.91 -18.22
CA HIS A 247 -5.30 -5.54 -16.90
C HIS A 247 -4.97 -4.49 -15.85
N VAL A 248 -5.70 -4.49 -14.73
CA VAL A 248 -5.45 -3.55 -13.61
C VAL A 248 -5.37 -4.30 -12.29
N VAL A 249 -4.41 -3.91 -11.46
CA VAL A 249 -4.25 -4.38 -10.08
C VAL A 249 -4.29 -3.15 -9.15
N TYR A 250 -5.28 -3.08 -8.26
CA TYR A 250 -5.41 -1.99 -7.28
C TYR A 250 -5.01 -2.43 -5.89
N THR A 251 -4.37 -1.55 -5.11
CA THR A 251 -4.27 -1.72 -3.66
C THR A 251 -5.52 -1.18 -2.96
N MET A 252 -5.93 -1.83 -1.86
CA MET A 252 -7.11 -1.47 -1.08
C MET A 252 -6.78 -1.52 0.43
N PRO A 253 -7.34 -0.62 1.26
CA PRO A 253 -7.19 -0.68 2.71
C PRO A 253 -7.61 -2.04 3.29
N ILE A 254 -6.82 -2.57 4.24
CA ILE A 254 -7.11 -3.86 4.87
C ILE A 254 -8.44 -3.84 5.62
N ALA A 255 -8.80 -2.72 6.20
CA ALA A 255 -10.07 -2.53 6.90
C ALA A 255 -11.30 -2.86 6.04
N CYS A 256 -11.21 -2.66 4.71
CA CYS A 256 -12.30 -2.98 3.78
C CYS A 256 -12.38 -4.48 3.49
N ALA A 257 -11.22 -5.15 3.38
CA ALA A 257 -11.17 -6.58 3.13
C ALA A 257 -11.69 -7.42 4.30
N TYR A 258 -11.64 -6.89 5.52
CA TYR A 258 -12.09 -7.55 6.75
C TYR A 258 -13.37 -6.92 7.34
N SER A 259 -14.21 -6.36 6.47
CA SER A 259 -15.55 -5.85 6.81
C SER A 259 -16.64 -6.83 6.35
N SER A 260 -17.89 -6.54 6.72
CA SER A 260 -19.09 -7.24 6.20
C SER A 260 -19.18 -7.17 4.67
N MET A 261 -18.48 -6.20 4.05
CA MET A 261 -18.43 -6.02 2.60
C MET A 261 -17.47 -6.97 1.87
N SER A 262 -16.67 -7.77 2.58
CA SER A 262 -15.66 -8.66 1.99
C SER A 262 -16.25 -9.63 0.95
N THR A 263 -17.41 -10.24 1.24
CA THR A 263 -18.11 -11.12 0.31
C THR A 263 -18.64 -10.37 -0.92
N ARG A 264 -19.13 -9.13 -0.72
CA ARG A 264 -19.58 -8.28 -1.83
C ARG A 264 -18.41 -7.91 -2.74
N ILE A 265 -17.28 -7.52 -2.17
CA ILE A 265 -16.03 -7.25 -2.92
C ILE A 265 -15.62 -8.51 -3.71
N ALA A 266 -15.61 -9.67 -3.08
CA ALA A 266 -15.26 -10.92 -3.74
C ALA A 266 -16.19 -11.23 -4.94
N ASN A 267 -17.50 -11.02 -4.79
CA ASN A 267 -18.46 -11.22 -5.87
C ASN A 267 -18.27 -10.20 -7.02
N LEU A 268 -18.00 -8.95 -6.70
CA LEU A 268 -17.80 -7.89 -7.68
C LEU A 268 -16.50 -8.09 -8.48
N TYR A 269 -15.41 -8.50 -7.85
CA TYR A 269 -14.09 -8.64 -8.48
C TYR A 269 -13.75 -10.10 -8.85
N GLY A 270 -14.62 -11.05 -8.56
CA GLY A 270 -14.47 -12.45 -8.94
C GLY A 270 -13.59 -13.29 -8.01
N ALA A 271 -12.98 -12.70 -7.00
CA ALA A 271 -12.16 -13.39 -5.99
C ALA A 271 -12.03 -12.55 -4.71
N LEU A 272 -11.75 -13.20 -3.59
CA LEU A 272 -11.30 -12.51 -2.39
C LEU A 272 -9.97 -11.81 -2.66
N PRO A 273 -9.80 -10.54 -2.23
CA PRO A 273 -8.55 -9.83 -2.40
C PRO A 273 -7.38 -10.59 -1.77
N PRO A 274 -6.33 -10.95 -2.52
CA PRO A 274 -5.10 -11.49 -1.95
C PRO A 274 -4.51 -10.53 -0.92
N VAL A 275 -4.14 -11.06 0.24
CA VAL A 275 -3.57 -10.29 1.34
C VAL A 275 -2.07 -10.47 1.37
N VAL A 276 -1.30 -9.37 1.57
CA VAL A 276 0.10 -9.43 2.01
C VAL A 276 0.11 -9.39 3.54
N PRO A 277 0.18 -10.54 4.21
CA PRO A 277 0.08 -10.60 5.66
C PRO A 277 1.37 -10.14 6.34
N MET A 278 1.29 -9.91 7.64
CA MET A 278 2.49 -9.69 8.45
C MET A 278 3.36 -10.94 8.49
N THR A 279 4.66 -10.76 8.60
CA THR A 279 5.60 -11.87 8.80
C THR A 279 5.44 -12.41 10.21
N LYS A 280 5.23 -13.70 10.35
CA LYS A 280 5.10 -14.33 11.67
C LYS A 280 6.44 -14.30 12.39
N ILE A 281 6.50 -13.60 13.51
CA ILE A 281 7.62 -13.62 14.46
C ILE A 281 7.22 -14.22 15.80
N ALA A 282 5.94 -14.47 15.98
CA ALA A 282 5.35 -15.19 17.10
C ALA A 282 4.32 -16.19 16.60
N THR A 283 4.04 -17.21 17.39
CA THR A 283 2.96 -18.17 17.13
C THR A 283 1.61 -17.61 17.55
N ARG A 284 0.53 -18.19 16.99
CA ARG A 284 -0.86 -17.80 17.31
C ARG A 284 -1.16 -17.90 18.82
N PRO A 285 -1.89 -16.94 19.42
CA PRO A 285 -2.46 -17.07 20.77
C PRO A 285 -3.32 -18.34 20.96
N PRO A 286 -3.56 -18.83 22.20
CA PRO A 286 -3.15 -18.23 23.48
C PRO A 286 -1.72 -18.55 23.92
N ARG A 287 -1.04 -19.46 23.27
CA ARG A 287 0.32 -19.90 23.63
C ARG A 287 1.37 -19.24 22.73
N SER A 288 1.27 -17.91 22.59
CA SER A 288 2.21 -17.17 21.77
C SER A 288 3.65 -17.36 22.26
N LYS A 289 4.51 -17.82 21.36
CA LYS A 289 5.96 -18.04 21.56
C LYS A 289 6.73 -17.42 20.39
N PRO A 290 8.01 -17.09 20.55
CA PRO A 290 8.85 -16.69 19.43
C PRO A 290 8.78 -17.71 18.28
N TYR A 291 8.59 -17.25 17.06
CA TYR A 291 8.58 -18.07 15.85
C TYR A 291 9.91 -17.90 15.13
N GLU A 292 10.84 -18.81 15.45
CA GLU A 292 12.24 -18.72 15.01
C GLU A 292 12.42 -18.63 13.49
N PRO A 293 11.64 -19.34 12.62
CA PRO A 293 11.77 -19.17 11.17
C PRO A 293 11.56 -17.72 10.72
N GLY A 294 10.57 -17.02 11.26
CA GLY A 294 10.31 -15.62 10.95
C GLY A 294 11.38 -14.68 11.52
N ILE A 295 11.82 -14.91 12.75
CA ILE A 295 12.89 -14.13 13.38
C ILE A 295 14.18 -14.27 12.55
N ARG A 296 14.54 -15.47 12.11
CA ARG A 296 15.68 -15.73 11.24
C ARG A 296 15.58 -14.97 9.92
N LYS A 297 14.39 -14.93 9.30
CA LYS A 297 14.16 -14.14 8.09
C LYS A 297 14.33 -12.64 8.32
N PHE A 298 13.94 -12.12 9.47
CA PHE A 298 14.16 -10.71 9.79
C PHE A 298 15.65 -10.40 10.10
N ARG A 299 16.38 -11.35 10.70
CA ARG A 299 17.85 -11.25 10.80
C ARG A 299 18.48 -11.19 9.41
N GLU A 300 18.01 -12.02 8.47
CA GLU A 300 18.45 -12.00 7.07
C GLU A 300 18.14 -10.65 6.40
N VAL A 301 16.94 -10.07 6.61
CA VAL A 301 16.55 -8.74 6.11
C VAL A 301 17.50 -7.64 6.61
N ILE A 302 17.92 -7.70 7.87
CA ILE A 302 18.93 -6.79 8.43
C ILE A 302 20.29 -7.04 7.79
N ALA A 303 20.73 -8.29 7.74
CA ALA A 303 22.07 -8.68 7.28
C ALA A 303 22.32 -8.27 5.82
N VAL A 304 21.35 -8.46 4.90
CA VAL A 304 21.52 -8.09 3.49
C VAL A 304 21.65 -6.57 3.31
N ARG A 305 20.96 -5.77 4.13
CA ARG A 305 21.07 -4.31 4.11
C ARG A 305 22.42 -3.84 4.62
N LEU A 306 22.89 -4.40 5.72
CA LEU A 306 24.19 -4.08 6.29
C LEU A 306 25.33 -4.47 5.35
N LYS A 307 25.27 -5.67 4.77
CA LYS A 307 26.22 -6.14 3.77
C LYS A 307 26.36 -5.18 2.59
N LYS A 308 25.24 -4.63 2.10
CA LYS A 308 25.24 -3.69 0.97
C LYS A 308 26.02 -2.41 1.24
N ILE A 309 26.08 -1.97 2.49
CA ILE A 309 26.82 -0.77 2.91
C ILE A 309 28.20 -1.08 3.50
N GLY A 310 28.63 -2.34 3.48
CA GLY A 310 29.90 -2.78 4.03
C GLY A 310 29.96 -2.76 5.55
N ALA A 311 28.81 -2.93 6.22
CA ALA A 311 28.70 -3.00 7.68
C ALA A 311 28.33 -4.43 8.14
N ASP A 312 28.57 -4.71 9.41
CA ASP A 312 28.14 -5.93 10.08
C ASP A 312 27.22 -5.64 11.28
N SER A 313 26.60 -6.69 11.83
CA SER A 313 25.65 -6.57 12.94
C SER A 313 26.30 -6.01 14.22
N GLY A 314 27.56 -6.36 14.50
CA GLY A 314 28.27 -5.92 15.71
C GLY A 314 28.65 -4.43 15.69
N GLN A 315 28.76 -3.84 14.51
CA GLN A 315 28.98 -2.40 14.36
C GLN A 315 27.70 -1.60 14.61
N VAL A 316 26.53 -2.20 14.39
CA VAL A 316 25.23 -1.53 14.43
C VAL A 316 24.47 -1.80 15.71
N PHE A 317 24.57 -3.01 16.27
CA PHE A 317 23.86 -3.41 17.49
C PHE A 317 24.86 -3.80 18.57
N GLU A 318 24.60 -3.37 19.80
CA GLU A 318 25.41 -3.72 20.99
C GLU A 318 25.52 -5.22 21.19
N SER A 319 24.47 -5.97 20.84
CA SER A 319 24.44 -7.44 20.90
C SER A 319 23.35 -8.02 20.00
N ASP A 320 23.42 -9.32 19.73
CA ASP A 320 22.37 -10.07 19.06
C ASP A 320 21.02 -9.97 19.79
N ALA A 321 21.02 -9.92 21.12
CA ALA A 321 19.83 -9.75 21.93
C ALA A 321 19.15 -8.40 21.67
N VAL A 322 19.91 -7.33 21.48
CA VAL A 322 19.38 -6.00 21.11
C VAL A 322 18.76 -6.02 19.72
N ARG A 323 19.42 -6.60 18.73
CA ARG A 323 18.86 -6.79 17.38
C ARG A 323 17.54 -7.56 17.43
N ASP A 324 17.51 -8.69 18.14
CA ASP A 324 16.33 -9.56 18.22
C ASP A 324 15.18 -8.92 19.02
N SER A 325 15.50 -8.05 19.97
CA SER A 325 14.51 -7.20 20.65
C SER A 325 13.80 -6.27 19.66
N ILE A 326 14.53 -5.63 18.75
CA ILE A 326 13.95 -4.79 17.68
C ILE A 326 13.06 -5.65 16.75
N ILE A 327 13.52 -6.83 16.36
CA ILE A 327 12.74 -7.77 15.54
C ILE A 327 11.42 -8.11 16.24
N THR A 328 11.46 -8.44 17.51
CA THR A 328 10.26 -8.78 18.31
C THR A 328 9.29 -7.61 18.41
N LEU A 329 9.80 -6.42 18.68
CA LEU A 329 9.01 -5.19 18.79
C LEU A 329 8.36 -4.78 17.46
N SER A 330 8.93 -5.15 16.32
CA SER A 330 8.35 -4.84 15.01
C SER A 330 7.01 -5.54 14.74
N GLY A 331 6.66 -6.59 15.52
CA GLY A 331 5.45 -7.38 15.27
C GLY A 331 5.45 -8.08 13.89
N GLY A 332 6.61 -8.27 13.26
CA GLY A 332 6.73 -8.82 11.90
C GLY A 332 6.41 -7.82 10.78
N GLN A 333 6.34 -6.54 11.10
CA GLN A 333 6.12 -5.47 10.16
C GLN A 333 7.47 -4.92 9.66
N LEU A 334 7.72 -5.00 8.35
CA LEU A 334 8.99 -4.55 7.77
C LEU A 334 9.27 -3.07 7.98
N ARG A 335 8.25 -2.21 7.78
CA ARG A 335 8.40 -0.76 7.99
C ARG A 335 8.74 -0.44 9.44
N GLU A 336 8.09 -1.10 10.39
CA GLU A 336 8.34 -0.92 11.82
C GLU A 336 9.76 -1.35 12.20
N LEU A 337 10.25 -2.46 11.63
CA LEU A 337 11.64 -2.89 11.78
C LEU A 337 12.62 -1.78 11.37
N MET A 338 12.38 -1.16 10.18
CA MET A 338 13.23 -0.09 9.67
C MET A 338 13.16 1.16 10.57
N MET A 339 11.96 1.53 11.02
CA MET A 339 11.75 2.66 11.92
C MET A 339 12.48 2.46 13.24
N LEU A 340 12.34 1.28 13.87
CA LEU A 340 12.98 0.98 15.15
C LEU A 340 14.51 0.99 15.08
N VAL A 341 15.09 0.55 13.96
CA VAL A 341 16.55 0.67 13.76
C VAL A 341 16.95 2.15 13.71
N ARG A 342 16.24 2.99 12.96
CA ARG A 342 16.52 4.44 12.90
C ARG A 342 16.31 5.15 14.24
N GLU A 343 15.21 4.86 14.93
CA GLU A 343 14.90 5.42 16.25
C GLU A 343 15.94 5.00 17.30
N GLY A 344 16.42 3.76 17.22
CA GLY A 344 17.48 3.24 18.08
C GLY A 344 18.81 3.98 17.93
N MET A 345 19.10 4.52 16.75
CA MET A 345 20.30 5.37 16.51
C MET A 345 20.15 6.78 17.07
N GLY A 346 18.90 7.26 17.23
CA GLY A 346 18.62 8.65 17.63
C GLY A 346 19.21 9.02 18.97
N GLY A 347 20.11 10.05 18.99
CA GLY A 347 20.71 10.64 20.19
C GLY A 347 21.83 9.84 20.84
N SER A 348 22.07 8.57 20.45
CA SER A 348 23.14 7.72 21.01
C SER A 348 24.16 7.26 19.95
N GLY A 349 23.81 7.40 18.65
CA GLY A 349 24.66 6.91 17.57
C GLY A 349 24.65 5.38 17.48
N LEU A 350 25.79 4.83 17.02
CA LEU A 350 26.04 3.38 16.95
C LEU A 350 27.12 2.98 17.99
N PRO A 351 27.05 1.78 18.53
CA PRO A 351 26.02 0.77 18.33
C PRO A 351 24.70 1.08 19.05
N ILE A 352 23.58 0.59 18.50
CA ILE A 352 22.27 0.69 19.12
C ILE A 352 22.25 -0.13 20.41
N THR A 353 21.95 0.53 21.53
CA THR A 353 21.96 -0.10 22.86
C THR A 353 20.56 -0.56 23.28
N GLN A 354 20.49 -1.47 24.25
CA GLN A 354 19.20 -1.89 24.83
C GLN A 354 18.40 -0.70 25.40
N LYS A 355 19.08 0.29 25.97
CA LYS A 355 18.45 1.52 26.49
C LYS A 355 17.82 2.35 25.35
N ALA A 356 18.47 2.45 24.21
CA ALA A 356 17.95 3.15 23.04
C ALA A 356 16.68 2.47 22.49
N VAL A 357 16.68 1.13 22.40
CA VAL A 357 15.49 0.35 22.02
C VAL A 357 14.33 0.55 22.99
N GLN A 358 14.59 0.55 24.30
CA GLN A 358 13.56 0.79 25.31
C GLN A 358 12.96 2.19 25.20
N ARG A 359 13.78 3.21 24.89
CA ARG A 359 13.31 4.59 24.65
C ARG A 359 12.40 4.65 23.42
N ALA A 360 12.81 4.10 22.28
CA ALA A 360 12.01 4.03 21.08
C ALA A 360 10.66 3.29 21.33
N ALA A 361 10.72 2.16 22.01
CA ALA A 361 9.51 1.42 22.41
C ALA A 361 8.57 2.23 23.32
N ALA A 362 9.12 3.05 24.23
CA ALA A 362 8.31 3.90 25.10
C ALA A 362 7.62 5.04 24.33
N GLU A 363 8.27 5.59 23.32
CA GLU A 363 7.69 6.62 22.44
C GLU A 363 6.54 6.06 21.60
N ASN A 364 6.74 4.89 21.00
CA ASN A 364 5.70 4.19 20.24
C ASN A 364 4.51 3.80 21.14
N ARG A 365 4.74 3.29 22.35
CA ARG A 365 3.65 3.03 23.33
C ARG A 365 2.84 4.28 23.64
N ARG A 366 3.50 5.45 23.82
CA ARG A 366 2.79 6.73 24.05
C ARG A 366 1.95 7.13 22.84
N ALA A 367 2.41 6.88 21.62
CA ALA A 367 1.62 7.14 20.41
C ALA A 367 0.34 6.30 20.40
N TYR A 368 0.44 4.99 20.62
CA TYR A 368 -0.73 4.11 20.71
C TYR A 368 -1.66 4.46 21.87
N SER A 369 -1.14 4.85 23.05
CA SER A 369 -1.98 5.23 24.20
C SER A 369 -2.86 6.46 23.93
N ARG A 370 -2.44 7.35 23.02
CA ARG A 370 -3.23 8.51 22.59
C ARG A 370 -4.29 8.16 21.54
N GLN A 371 -4.07 7.11 20.77
CA GLN A 371 -4.93 6.69 19.69
C GLN A 371 -6.04 5.75 20.16
N LEU A 372 -5.73 4.81 21.06
CA LEU A 372 -6.66 3.81 21.55
C LEU A 372 -7.68 4.41 22.54
N LEU A 373 -8.90 3.88 22.48
CA LEU A 373 -9.99 4.21 23.40
C LEU A 373 -10.21 3.06 24.40
N GLU A 374 -10.79 3.36 25.57
CA GLU A 374 -11.09 2.33 26.55
C GLU A 374 -12.05 1.26 26.03
N GLU A 375 -12.93 1.64 25.11
CA GLU A 375 -13.87 0.75 24.41
C GLU A 375 -13.20 -0.27 23.47
N ASP A 376 -11.96 -0.02 23.05
CA ASP A 376 -11.17 -0.95 22.21
C ASP A 376 -10.59 -2.12 23.03
N TRP A 377 -10.47 -1.92 24.34
CA TRP A 377 -9.76 -2.86 25.19
C TRP A 377 -10.35 -4.27 25.24
N PRO A 378 -11.68 -4.48 25.29
CA PRO A 378 -12.27 -5.81 25.21
C PRO A 378 -11.88 -6.59 23.97
N ILE A 379 -11.80 -5.90 22.81
CA ILE A 379 -11.39 -6.49 21.53
C ILE A 379 -9.90 -6.87 21.59
N ILE A 380 -9.05 -5.98 22.07
CA ILE A 380 -7.61 -6.22 22.25
C ILE A 380 -7.37 -7.43 23.16
N GLU A 381 -8.07 -7.54 24.28
CA GLU A 381 -7.97 -8.67 25.21
C GLU A 381 -8.49 -9.97 24.58
N MET A 382 -9.56 -9.93 23.78
CA MET A 382 -10.06 -11.08 23.04
C MET A 382 -9.01 -11.59 22.05
N VAL A 383 -8.44 -10.69 21.23
CA VAL A 383 -7.38 -11.04 20.28
C VAL A 383 -6.16 -11.62 21.00
N ARG A 384 -5.73 -11.02 22.11
CA ARG A 384 -4.61 -11.51 22.92
C ARG A 384 -4.83 -12.91 23.46
N LYS A 385 -6.09 -13.28 23.80
CA LYS A 385 -6.44 -14.59 24.35
C LYS A 385 -6.70 -15.64 23.29
N THR A 386 -7.27 -15.28 22.15
CA THR A 386 -7.82 -16.23 21.18
C THR A 386 -7.15 -16.17 19.80
N GLY A 387 -6.52 -15.05 19.47
CA GLY A 387 -6.05 -14.78 18.11
C GLY A 387 -7.18 -14.50 17.12
N ASN A 388 -8.39 -14.19 17.57
CA ASN A 388 -9.55 -13.90 16.74
C ASN A 388 -10.13 -12.53 17.04
N LEU A 389 -10.67 -11.86 16.02
CA LEU A 389 -11.51 -10.68 16.16
C LEU A 389 -12.95 -11.09 16.52
N PRO A 390 -13.70 -10.27 17.28
CA PRO A 390 -15.15 -10.47 17.44
C PRO A 390 -15.85 -10.36 16.08
N ARG A 391 -16.84 -11.23 15.85
CA ARG A 391 -17.52 -11.35 14.54
C ARG A 391 -18.90 -10.70 14.49
N ASP A 392 -19.35 -10.15 15.59
CA ASP A 392 -20.65 -9.48 15.63
C ASP A 392 -20.57 -8.06 15.01
N VAL A 393 -21.69 -7.62 14.42
CA VAL A 393 -21.80 -6.35 13.68
C VAL A 393 -21.46 -5.13 14.57
N SER A 394 -21.73 -5.22 15.88
CA SER A 394 -21.48 -4.11 16.80
C SER A 394 -19.99 -3.77 16.96
N HIS A 395 -19.08 -4.71 16.64
CA HIS A 395 -17.64 -4.53 16.73
C HIS A 395 -16.97 -4.24 15.37
N GLU A 396 -17.73 -4.25 14.26
CA GLU A 396 -17.16 -4.14 12.92
C GLU A 396 -16.33 -2.88 12.73
N GLU A 397 -16.88 -1.73 13.10
CA GLU A 397 -16.16 -0.45 12.95
C GLU A 397 -14.91 -0.40 13.85
N ALA A 398 -15.01 -0.86 15.09
CA ALA A 398 -13.85 -0.95 15.98
C ALA A 398 -12.77 -1.90 15.43
N ASN A 399 -13.16 -3.05 14.88
CA ASN A 399 -12.23 -3.99 14.23
C ASN A 399 -11.51 -3.32 13.06
N ARG A 400 -12.23 -2.58 12.21
CA ARG A 400 -11.67 -1.84 11.06
C ARG A 400 -10.65 -0.79 11.51
N VAL A 401 -11.00 0.00 12.52
CA VAL A 401 -10.10 1.02 13.10
C VAL A 401 -8.85 0.38 13.71
N LEU A 402 -8.99 -0.73 14.44
CA LEU A 402 -7.86 -1.43 15.06
C LEU A 402 -6.94 -2.10 14.04
N LEU A 403 -7.46 -2.57 12.92
CA LEU A 403 -6.66 -3.10 11.81
C LEU A 403 -5.95 -1.98 11.03
N ASP A 404 -6.65 -0.90 10.71
CA ASP A 404 -6.09 0.24 9.97
C ASP A 404 -4.98 0.93 10.78
N SER A 405 -5.21 1.14 12.06
CA SER A 405 -4.24 1.71 13.00
C SER A 405 -3.05 0.79 13.33
N ARG A 406 -3.12 -0.48 12.93
CA ARG A 406 -2.13 -1.51 13.27
C ARG A 406 -2.03 -1.81 14.76
N ALA A 407 -3.03 -1.46 15.56
CA ALA A 407 -3.14 -1.91 16.94
C ALA A 407 -3.34 -3.43 17.02
N ILE A 408 -4.00 -3.99 16.02
CA ILE A 408 -4.13 -5.41 15.75
C ILE A 408 -3.49 -5.72 14.39
N LEU A 409 -2.70 -6.78 14.33
CA LEU A 409 -1.97 -7.22 13.17
C LEU A 409 -2.57 -8.54 12.65
N GLN A 410 -2.78 -8.64 11.34
CA GLN A 410 -3.29 -9.85 10.70
C GLN A 410 -2.12 -10.71 10.20
N TYR A 411 -2.23 -12.00 10.47
CA TYR A 411 -1.31 -13.04 10.03
C TYR A 411 -2.09 -14.18 9.36
N ILE A 412 -1.42 -14.97 8.55
CA ILE A 412 -2.00 -16.14 7.88
C ILE A 412 -1.15 -17.38 8.17
N ASN A 413 -1.83 -18.47 8.49
CA ASN A 413 -1.34 -19.83 8.33
C ASN A 413 -2.19 -20.51 7.26
N ASP A 414 -2.94 -21.57 7.62
CA ASP A 414 -4.02 -22.10 6.79
C ASP A 414 -5.27 -21.20 6.90
N GLU A 415 -5.42 -20.52 8.05
CA GLU A 415 -6.48 -19.57 8.34
C GLU A 415 -5.92 -18.23 8.82
N ASP A 416 -6.72 -17.19 8.70
CA ASP A 416 -6.44 -15.88 9.29
C ASP A 416 -6.41 -15.96 10.82
N TRP A 417 -5.44 -15.29 11.40
CA TRP A 417 -5.41 -15.03 12.84
C TRP A 417 -4.82 -13.66 13.13
N TYR A 418 -5.07 -13.18 14.33
CA TYR A 418 -4.74 -11.83 14.73
C TYR A 418 -3.85 -11.81 15.95
N GLY A 419 -2.88 -10.89 15.94
CA GLY A 419 -2.03 -10.62 17.08
C GLY A 419 -2.14 -9.16 17.51
N VAL A 420 -1.99 -8.91 18.80
CA VAL A 420 -1.90 -7.55 19.32
C VAL A 420 -0.51 -7.00 18.98
N ASN A 421 -0.45 -5.78 18.47
CA ASN A 421 0.82 -5.08 18.23
C ASN A 421 1.68 -5.09 19.51
N PRO A 422 2.98 -5.39 19.47
CA PRO A 422 3.84 -5.49 20.66
C PRO A 422 3.83 -4.24 21.55
N PHE A 423 3.72 -3.05 20.97
CA PHE A 423 3.60 -1.81 21.75
C PHE A 423 2.26 -1.72 22.49
N VAL A 424 1.17 -2.14 21.84
CA VAL A 424 -0.16 -2.19 22.45
C VAL A 424 -0.25 -3.29 23.51
N ALA A 425 0.33 -4.46 23.24
CA ALA A 425 0.36 -5.58 24.18
C ALA A 425 1.05 -5.25 25.51
N SER A 426 2.00 -4.31 25.49
CA SER A 426 2.75 -3.84 26.65
C SER A 426 2.16 -2.59 27.33
N LEU A 427 1.01 -2.05 26.83
CA LEU A 427 0.34 -0.90 27.43
C LEU A 427 -0.48 -1.31 28.66
N PRO A 428 -0.33 -0.61 29.81
CA PRO A 428 -1.29 -0.73 30.91
C PRO A 428 -2.65 -0.14 30.51
N ARG A 429 -3.75 -0.83 30.79
CA ARG A 429 -5.12 -0.34 30.53
C ARG A 429 -5.37 1.08 31.06
N ALA A 430 -4.83 1.40 32.23
CA ALA A 430 -4.95 2.72 32.87
C ALA A 430 -4.37 3.90 32.05
N GLN A 431 -3.51 3.63 31.04
CA GLN A 431 -2.93 4.64 30.18
C GLN A 431 -3.74 4.89 28.90
N ILE A 432 -4.84 4.17 28.69
CA ILE A 432 -5.69 4.30 27.51
C ILE A 432 -6.70 5.42 27.73
N ARG A 433 -6.99 6.13 26.66
CA ARG A 433 -7.84 7.33 26.68
C ARG A 433 -9.29 6.96 26.93
N LYS A 434 -9.94 7.65 27.88
CA LYS A 434 -11.40 7.58 28.07
C LYS A 434 -12.10 8.52 27.08
N ARG A 435 -13.17 8.05 26.44
CA ARG A 435 -14.05 8.93 25.65
C ARG A 435 -14.70 9.92 26.65
N LYS A 436 -14.51 11.23 26.45
CA LYS A 436 -15.30 12.21 27.18
C LYS A 436 -16.76 12.01 26.76
N LYS A 437 -17.63 11.75 27.73
CA LYS A 437 -19.08 11.68 27.54
C LYS A 437 -19.61 13.03 27.05
#